data_2ab9ae0ffd06f4ab2948e868b3483dbd
#
_entry.id   2ab9ae0ffd06f4ab2948e868b3483dbd
#
_cell.length_a   1.000
_cell.length_b   1.000
_cell.length_c   1.000
_cell.angle_alpha   90.00
_cell.angle_beta   90.00
_cell.angle_gamma   90.00
#
_symmetry.space_group_name_H-M   'P 1'
#
loop_
_entity.id
_entity.type
_entity.pdbx_description
1 polymer ?
#
loop_
_entity_poly.entity_id
_entity_poly.type
_entity_poly.pdbx_seq_one_letter_code
_entity_poly.pdbx_strand_id
1 'polypeptide(L)'
;MQSIFWLTHKGTDMNQQYSSALLERAVDEFSKLPGVGRKTAMRLVLHMLRLDVKRIDSFTDAVSTLCHGVHYCKVCHNISDEDVCQICANPMRDASQICVVENVQDVMAIEQTQMYRGLYHVLGGVISPMDGVGPGQLEIESLVERVSQGGVEEVIFALSSTMEGDATNFYISRKLQRWPEVKLTMLARGMSINDELQYTDEVTLGRSLVNRVPVKDR
;
A
#
# COMPACT_ATOMS: atom_id res chain seq x y z
N MET A 1 -11.25 -45.81 35.95
CA MET A 1 -10.77 -44.44 35.73
C MET A 1 -10.40 -44.33 34.28
N GLN A 2 -11.31 -43.80 33.50
CA GLN A 2 -11.20 -43.79 32.01
C GLN A 2 -10.75 -42.41 31.58
N SER A 3 -9.61 -42.37 30.92
CA SER A 3 -9.04 -41.17 30.29
C SER A 3 -9.75 -40.94 28.97
N ILE A 4 -10.43 -39.81 28.82
CA ILE A 4 -11.10 -39.38 27.59
C ILE A 4 -10.05 -38.73 26.70
N PHE A 5 -9.72 -39.40 25.61
CA PHE A 5 -8.88 -38.92 24.52
C PHE A 5 -9.71 -37.96 23.63
N TRP A 6 -9.36 -36.69 23.63
CA TRP A 6 -9.87 -35.72 22.65
C TRP A 6 -9.18 -35.93 21.32
N LEU A 7 -9.86 -36.56 20.39
CA LEU A 7 -9.48 -36.63 19.00
C LEU A 7 -9.70 -35.24 18.37
N THR A 8 -8.61 -34.52 18.14
CA THR A 8 -8.59 -33.36 17.26
C THR A 8 -8.87 -33.83 15.84
N HIS A 9 -10.02 -33.43 15.30
CA HIS A 9 -10.34 -33.59 13.90
C HIS A 9 -9.37 -32.69 13.08
N LYS A 10 -8.29 -33.28 12.60
CA LYS A 10 -7.56 -32.73 11.45
C LYS A 10 -8.53 -32.87 10.26
N GLY A 11 -8.91 -31.70 9.69
CA GLY A 11 -9.65 -31.67 8.45
C GLY A 11 -8.94 -32.53 7.41
N THR A 12 -9.65 -33.50 6.87
CA THR A 12 -9.21 -34.33 5.76
C THR A 12 -9.01 -33.43 4.53
N ASP A 13 -7.77 -32.96 4.32
CA ASP A 13 -7.32 -32.57 3.00
C ASP A 13 -7.57 -33.77 2.10
N MET A 14 -8.56 -33.65 1.20
CA MET A 14 -8.75 -34.62 0.15
C MET A 14 -7.46 -34.61 -0.68
N ASN A 15 -6.66 -35.65 -0.51
CA ASN A 15 -5.43 -35.88 -1.23
C ASN A 15 -5.80 -36.00 -2.72
N GLN A 16 -5.84 -34.89 -3.41
CA GLN A 16 -6.11 -34.82 -4.85
C GLN A 16 -4.85 -35.38 -5.51
N GLN A 17 -4.89 -36.67 -5.86
CA GLN A 17 -3.78 -37.37 -6.46
C GLN A 17 -3.60 -36.83 -7.88
N TYR A 18 -2.58 -35.99 -8.07
CA TYR A 18 -2.23 -35.47 -9.39
C TYR A 18 -1.54 -36.56 -10.21
N SER A 19 -1.91 -36.67 -11.49
CA SER A 19 -1.26 -37.58 -12.44
C SER A 19 0.16 -37.14 -12.82
N SER A 20 0.58 -35.93 -12.44
CA SER A 20 1.88 -35.35 -12.75
C SER A 20 2.42 -34.53 -11.58
N ALA A 21 3.61 -34.85 -11.11
CA ALA A 21 4.33 -34.10 -10.08
C ALA A 21 4.66 -32.66 -10.54
N LEU A 22 4.88 -32.44 -11.83
CA LEU A 22 5.08 -31.09 -12.38
C LEU A 22 3.83 -30.22 -12.26
N LEU A 23 2.65 -30.82 -12.54
CA LEU A 23 1.37 -30.15 -12.38
C LEU A 23 1.14 -29.77 -10.90
N GLU A 24 1.35 -30.73 -10.00
CA GLU A 24 1.19 -30.52 -8.56
C GLU A 24 2.06 -29.36 -8.07
N ARG A 25 3.36 -29.38 -8.38
CA ARG A 25 4.30 -28.32 -8.01
C ARG A 25 3.85 -26.94 -8.50
N ALA A 26 3.42 -26.84 -9.76
CA ALA A 26 2.95 -25.57 -10.30
C ALA A 26 1.68 -25.06 -9.57
N VAL A 27 0.73 -25.96 -9.29
CA VAL A 27 -0.49 -25.62 -8.53
C VAL A 27 -0.15 -25.16 -7.11
N ASP A 28 0.81 -25.81 -6.46
CA ASP A 28 1.25 -25.46 -5.12
C ASP A 28 1.87 -24.04 -5.10
N GLU A 29 2.74 -23.71 -6.05
CA GLU A 29 3.32 -22.37 -6.13
C GLU A 29 2.27 -21.29 -6.41
N PHE A 30 1.33 -21.52 -7.33
CA PHE A 30 0.24 -20.57 -7.57
C PHE A 30 -0.69 -20.42 -6.36
N SER A 31 -0.90 -21.48 -5.57
CA SER A 31 -1.76 -21.43 -4.38
C SER A 31 -1.16 -20.66 -3.19
N LYS A 32 0.14 -20.35 -3.24
CA LYS A 32 0.82 -19.49 -2.25
C LYS A 32 0.54 -18.00 -2.47
N LEU A 33 0.04 -17.63 -3.67
CA LEU A 33 -0.28 -16.23 -3.96
C LEU A 33 -1.51 -15.78 -3.17
N PRO A 34 -1.50 -14.56 -2.59
CA PRO A 34 -2.64 -14.03 -1.84
C PRO A 34 -3.93 -14.06 -2.68
N GLY A 35 -5.02 -14.58 -2.11
CA GLY A 35 -6.31 -14.67 -2.79
C GLY A 35 -6.43 -15.81 -3.81
N VAL A 36 -5.37 -16.60 -4.04
CA VAL A 36 -5.38 -17.73 -4.97
C VAL A 36 -5.54 -19.04 -4.20
N GLY A 37 -6.77 -19.54 -4.11
CA GLY A 37 -7.04 -20.89 -3.57
C GLY A 37 -6.63 -21.99 -4.55
N ARG A 38 -6.44 -23.22 -4.03
CA ARG A 38 -6.01 -24.39 -4.81
C ARG A 38 -6.82 -24.65 -6.09
N LYS A 39 -8.16 -24.45 -6.04
CA LYS A 39 -9.04 -24.58 -7.21
C LYS A 39 -8.74 -23.53 -8.30
N THR A 40 -8.48 -22.31 -7.90
CA THR A 40 -8.10 -21.22 -8.82
C THR A 40 -6.71 -21.48 -9.40
N ALA A 41 -5.74 -21.88 -8.57
CA ALA A 41 -4.39 -22.27 -8.98
C ALA A 41 -4.43 -23.36 -10.06
N MET A 42 -5.19 -24.43 -9.83
CA MET A 42 -5.38 -25.51 -10.82
C MET A 42 -5.91 -24.97 -12.15
N ARG A 43 -6.92 -24.11 -12.13
CA ARG A 43 -7.50 -23.53 -13.35
C ARG A 43 -6.48 -22.67 -14.10
N LEU A 44 -5.67 -21.90 -13.39
CA LEU A 44 -4.62 -21.07 -14.00
C LEU A 44 -3.54 -21.93 -14.63
N VAL A 45 -3.02 -22.94 -13.92
CA VAL A 45 -1.98 -23.84 -14.43
C VAL A 45 -2.47 -24.62 -15.66
N LEU A 46 -3.69 -25.16 -15.62
CA LEU A 46 -4.27 -25.86 -16.79
C LEU A 46 -4.49 -24.91 -17.98
N HIS A 47 -4.79 -23.63 -17.73
CA HIS A 47 -4.84 -22.62 -18.79
C HIS A 47 -3.45 -22.39 -19.39
N MET A 48 -2.40 -22.27 -18.58
CA MET A 48 -1.02 -22.06 -19.04
C MET A 48 -0.55 -23.23 -19.93
N LEU A 49 -0.94 -24.47 -19.64
CA LEU A 49 -0.61 -25.63 -20.49
C LEU A 49 -1.19 -25.57 -21.92
N ARG A 50 -2.17 -24.69 -22.15
CA ARG A 50 -2.77 -24.47 -23.48
C ARG A 50 -2.12 -23.33 -24.26
N LEU A 51 -1.25 -22.55 -23.60
CA LEU A 51 -0.54 -21.43 -24.21
C LEU A 51 0.69 -21.94 -24.97
N ASP A 52 1.15 -21.16 -25.95
CA ASP A 52 2.45 -21.34 -26.58
C ASP A 52 3.57 -21.19 -25.52
N VAL A 53 4.58 -22.05 -25.61
CA VAL A 53 5.76 -22.03 -24.72
C VAL A 53 6.40 -20.63 -24.68
N LYS A 54 6.50 -19.94 -25.82
CA LYS A 54 7.03 -18.56 -25.87
C LYS A 54 6.26 -17.57 -25.01
N ARG A 55 4.93 -17.73 -24.87
CA ARG A 55 4.11 -16.89 -23.98
C ARG A 55 4.36 -17.19 -22.52
N ILE A 56 4.62 -18.46 -22.20
CA ILE A 56 4.99 -18.88 -20.84
C ILE A 56 6.36 -18.33 -20.48
N ASP A 57 7.34 -18.47 -21.38
CA ASP A 57 8.69 -17.95 -21.18
C ASP A 57 8.65 -16.42 -20.97
N SER A 58 7.91 -15.69 -21.81
CA SER A 58 7.74 -14.25 -21.67
C SER A 58 7.07 -13.85 -20.34
N PHE A 59 6.08 -14.61 -19.88
CA PHE A 59 5.42 -14.36 -18.59
C PHE A 59 6.38 -14.60 -17.41
N THR A 60 7.08 -15.74 -17.42
CA THR A 60 8.01 -16.08 -16.34
C THR A 60 9.20 -15.13 -16.30
N ASP A 61 9.71 -14.73 -17.47
CA ASP A 61 10.78 -13.75 -17.58
C ASP A 61 10.36 -12.39 -17.07
N ALA A 62 9.16 -11.91 -17.42
CA ALA A 62 8.62 -10.64 -16.92
C ALA A 62 8.52 -10.63 -15.39
N VAL A 63 7.99 -11.70 -14.78
CA VAL A 63 7.89 -11.82 -13.31
C VAL A 63 9.27 -11.88 -12.67
N SER A 64 10.17 -12.68 -13.23
CA SER A 64 11.54 -12.83 -12.74
C SER A 64 12.31 -11.51 -12.83
N THR A 65 12.24 -10.83 -13.97
CA THR A 65 12.89 -9.53 -14.19
C THR A 65 12.36 -8.48 -13.23
N LEU A 66 11.04 -8.42 -13.02
CA LEU A 66 10.43 -7.52 -12.03
C LEU A 66 11.02 -7.76 -10.63
N CYS A 67 11.03 -9.02 -10.16
CA CYS A 67 11.49 -9.34 -8.81
C CYS A 67 12.99 -9.08 -8.57
N HIS A 68 13.81 -9.16 -9.62
CA HIS A 68 15.26 -8.95 -9.50
C HIS A 68 15.70 -7.52 -9.87
N GLY A 69 14.93 -6.81 -10.68
CA GLY A 69 15.30 -5.51 -11.24
C GLY A 69 14.66 -4.32 -10.55
N VAL A 70 13.58 -4.53 -9.80
CA VAL A 70 12.91 -3.43 -9.07
C VAL A 70 13.70 -3.02 -7.84
N HIS A 71 13.89 -1.72 -7.71
CA HIS A 71 14.50 -1.07 -6.56
C HIS A 71 13.49 -0.14 -5.87
N TYR A 72 13.83 0.28 -4.66
CA TYR A 72 13.13 1.38 -4.01
C TYR A 72 13.90 2.68 -4.24
N CYS A 73 13.17 3.73 -4.65
CA CYS A 73 13.75 5.06 -4.86
C CYS A 73 14.46 5.54 -3.58
N LYS A 74 15.73 5.92 -3.69
CA LYS A 74 16.54 6.40 -2.56
C LYS A 74 16.01 7.69 -1.91
N VAL A 75 15.10 8.42 -2.61
CA VAL A 75 14.52 9.68 -2.13
C VAL A 75 13.16 9.49 -1.49
N CYS A 76 12.27 8.72 -2.10
CA CYS A 76 10.86 8.65 -1.70
C CYS A 76 10.36 7.24 -1.37
N HIS A 77 11.20 6.22 -1.51
CA HIS A 77 10.90 4.80 -1.27
C HIS A 77 9.77 4.22 -2.15
N ASN A 78 9.40 4.92 -3.24
CA ASN A 78 8.53 4.35 -4.27
C ASN A 78 9.28 3.31 -5.12
N ILE A 79 8.56 2.42 -5.78
CA ILE A 79 9.14 1.46 -6.73
C ILE A 79 9.79 2.21 -7.90
N SER A 80 10.98 1.75 -8.31
CA SER A 80 11.75 2.35 -9.39
C SER A 80 12.64 1.32 -10.08
N ASP A 81 12.87 1.49 -11.36
CA ASP A 81 13.87 0.74 -12.12
C ASP A 81 15.28 1.35 -11.94
N GLU A 82 15.37 2.55 -11.37
CA GLU A 82 16.61 3.29 -11.13
C GLU A 82 16.70 3.75 -9.66
N ASP A 83 17.87 4.24 -9.27
CA ASP A 83 18.14 4.78 -7.91
C ASP A 83 17.17 5.89 -7.50
N VAL A 84 16.73 6.73 -8.46
CA VAL A 84 15.76 7.80 -8.25
C VAL A 84 14.60 7.64 -9.22
N CYS A 85 13.38 7.52 -8.70
CA CYS A 85 12.20 7.28 -9.53
C CYS A 85 11.87 8.47 -10.43
N GLN A 86 11.11 8.21 -11.48
CA GLN A 86 10.72 9.22 -12.47
C GLN A 86 9.97 10.42 -11.86
N ILE A 87 9.24 10.23 -10.75
CA ILE A 87 8.56 11.32 -10.04
C ILE A 87 9.59 12.24 -9.37
N CYS A 88 10.54 11.68 -8.62
CA CYS A 88 11.58 12.47 -7.95
C CYS A 88 12.57 13.11 -8.91
N ALA A 89 12.84 12.49 -10.05
CA ALA A 89 13.75 13.01 -11.08
C ALA A 89 13.09 14.07 -11.98
N ASN A 90 11.78 14.24 -11.92
CA ASN A 90 11.06 15.16 -12.80
C ASN A 90 11.14 16.61 -12.30
N PRO A 91 11.84 17.52 -13.02
CA PRO A 91 12.01 18.91 -12.61
C PRO A 91 10.69 19.73 -12.69
N MET A 92 9.65 19.20 -13.30
CA MET A 92 8.34 19.86 -13.36
C MET A 92 7.48 19.60 -12.11
N ARG A 93 7.98 18.79 -11.17
CA ARG A 93 7.32 18.55 -9.89
C ARG A 93 7.65 19.65 -8.88
N ASP A 94 6.68 19.97 -8.05
CA ASP A 94 6.87 20.91 -6.94
C ASP A 94 7.60 20.21 -5.77
N ALA A 95 8.87 20.49 -5.63
CA ALA A 95 9.70 19.91 -4.58
C ALA A 95 9.40 20.48 -3.18
N SER A 96 8.64 21.57 -3.10
CA SER A 96 8.25 22.18 -1.81
C SER A 96 7.13 21.39 -1.11
N GLN A 97 6.46 20.47 -1.80
CA GLN A 97 5.36 19.67 -1.27
C GLN A 97 5.70 18.19 -1.23
N ILE A 98 5.49 17.54 -0.09
CA ILE A 98 5.64 16.10 0.08
C ILE A 98 4.31 15.47 0.51
N CYS A 99 3.78 14.57 -0.29
CA CYS A 99 2.65 13.72 0.08
C CYS A 99 3.15 12.41 0.69
N VAL A 100 2.85 12.20 1.96
CA VAL A 100 3.22 11.01 2.73
C VAL A 100 2.12 9.96 2.58
N VAL A 101 2.48 8.79 2.11
CA VAL A 101 1.57 7.67 1.83
C VAL A 101 2.05 6.39 2.52
N GLU A 102 1.15 5.43 2.70
CA GLU A 102 1.50 4.15 3.32
C GLU A 102 2.31 3.25 2.39
N ASN A 103 1.87 3.17 1.13
CA ASN A 103 2.41 2.19 0.17
C ASN A 103 2.42 2.75 -1.26
N VAL A 104 3.00 1.97 -2.16
CA VAL A 104 3.15 2.33 -3.59
C VAL A 104 1.80 2.44 -4.31
N GLN A 105 0.80 1.66 -3.88
CA GLN A 105 -0.54 1.68 -4.48
C GLN A 105 -1.22 3.03 -4.25
N ASP A 106 -0.97 3.66 -3.10
CA ASP A 106 -1.48 5.00 -2.80
C ASP A 106 -0.87 6.06 -3.72
N VAL A 107 0.44 5.95 -4.02
CA VAL A 107 1.08 6.82 -5.03
C VAL A 107 0.36 6.68 -6.37
N MET A 108 0.13 5.45 -6.82
CA MET A 108 -0.55 5.18 -8.09
C MET A 108 -1.97 5.76 -8.10
N ALA A 109 -2.71 5.62 -7.01
CA ALA A 109 -4.07 6.13 -6.88
C ALA A 109 -4.12 7.67 -6.96
N ILE A 110 -3.19 8.36 -6.28
CA ILE A 110 -3.12 9.82 -6.33
C ILE A 110 -2.66 10.30 -7.71
N GLU A 111 -1.67 9.66 -8.33
CA GLU A 111 -1.20 9.99 -9.68
C GLU A 111 -2.30 9.85 -10.75
N GLN A 112 -3.17 8.85 -10.61
CA GLN A 112 -4.31 8.69 -11.52
C GLN A 112 -5.27 9.88 -11.51
N THR A 113 -5.32 10.65 -10.43
CA THR A 113 -6.16 11.86 -10.37
C THR A 113 -5.62 13.00 -11.25
N GLN A 114 -4.32 13.01 -11.54
CA GLN A 114 -3.58 14.07 -12.24
C GLN A 114 -3.69 15.46 -11.58
N MET A 115 -4.16 15.52 -10.32
CA MET A 115 -4.38 16.77 -9.58
C MET A 115 -3.19 17.16 -8.71
N TYR A 116 -2.34 16.20 -8.32
CA TYR A 116 -1.18 16.46 -7.47
C TYR A 116 0.10 16.62 -8.31
N ARG A 117 0.90 17.63 -7.98
CA ARG A 117 2.13 17.95 -8.69
C ARG A 117 3.39 17.93 -7.81
N GLY A 118 3.23 17.66 -6.52
CA GLY A 118 4.33 17.56 -5.58
C GLY A 118 5.06 16.22 -5.65
N LEU A 119 5.92 15.99 -4.67
CA LEU A 119 6.70 14.77 -4.48
C LEU A 119 6.01 13.86 -3.45
N TYR A 120 6.40 12.60 -3.42
CA TYR A 120 5.87 11.61 -2.48
C TYR A 120 6.92 11.17 -1.46
N HIS A 121 6.43 10.54 -0.39
CA HIS A 121 7.24 9.75 0.52
C HIS A 121 6.43 8.53 0.97
N VAL A 122 6.91 7.33 0.62
CA VAL A 122 6.27 6.06 0.93
C VAL A 122 6.84 5.54 2.25
N LEU A 123 5.97 5.35 3.25
CA LEU A 123 6.39 4.89 4.59
C LEU A 123 6.66 3.39 4.66
N GLY A 124 6.05 2.59 3.78
CA GLY A 124 6.08 1.13 3.83
C GLY A 124 5.02 0.53 4.77
N GLY A 125 4.10 1.34 5.30
CA GLY A 125 3.00 0.93 6.17
C GLY A 125 2.60 2.01 7.19
N VAL A 126 1.95 1.57 8.26
CA VAL A 126 1.56 2.38 9.42
C VAL A 126 2.06 1.75 10.71
N ILE A 127 2.17 2.54 11.78
CA ILE A 127 2.51 2.04 13.11
C ILE A 127 1.34 1.16 13.59
N SER A 128 1.58 -0.14 13.72
CA SER A 128 0.60 -1.12 14.17
C SER A 128 1.23 -2.05 15.21
N PRO A 129 1.12 -1.75 16.51
CA PRO A 129 1.68 -2.61 17.57
C PRO A 129 1.08 -4.02 17.57
N MET A 130 -0.18 -4.16 17.14
CA MET A 130 -0.85 -5.47 17.06
C MET A 130 -0.22 -6.37 15.98
N ASP A 131 0.26 -5.77 14.89
CA ASP A 131 0.95 -6.47 13.80
C ASP A 131 2.48 -6.48 14.01
N GLY A 132 2.96 -5.96 15.12
CA GLY A 132 4.38 -5.88 15.44
C GLY A 132 5.15 -4.80 14.67
N VAL A 133 4.44 -3.87 14.01
CA VAL A 133 5.06 -2.79 13.22
C VAL A 133 5.29 -1.56 14.10
N GLY A 134 6.55 -1.30 14.42
CA GLY A 134 6.99 -0.10 15.13
C GLY A 134 7.51 1.00 14.20
N PRO A 135 7.73 2.22 14.74
CA PRO A 135 8.22 3.35 13.94
C PRO A 135 9.56 3.10 13.24
N GLY A 136 10.43 2.27 13.82
CA GLY A 136 11.74 1.95 13.25
C GLY A 136 11.71 0.98 12.07
N GLN A 137 10.54 0.42 11.74
CA GLN A 137 10.34 -0.44 10.58
C GLN A 137 9.74 0.32 9.39
N LEU A 138 9.44 1.61 9.59
CA LEU A 138 8.86 2.50 8.60
C LEU A 138 9.88 3.57 8.19
N GLU A 139 9.73 4.10 6.99
CA GLU A 139 10.60 5.12 6.42
C GLU A 139 10.31 6.54 6.98
N ILE A 140 10.13 6.63 8.31
CA ILE A 140 9.81 7.89 8.99
C ILE A 140 11.06 8.74 9.18
N GLU A 141 12.20 8.14 9.54
CA GLU A 141 13.43 8.88 9.78
C GLU A 141 13.97 9.51 8.48
N SER A 142 13.87 8.80 7.36
CA SER A 142 14.23 9.32 6.05
C SER A 142 13.33 10.49 5.62
N LEU A 143 12.03 10.50 5.99
CA LEU A 143 11.17 11.67 5.83
C LEU A 143 11.65 12.86 6.65
N VAL A 144 11.97 12.63 7.93
CA VAL A 144 12.48 13.67 8.84
C VAL A 144 13.78 14.25 8.33
N GLU A 145 14.71 13.40 7.88
CA GLU A 145 15.96 13.82 7.26
C GLU A 145 15.73 14.70 6.03
N ARG A 146 14.82 14.26 5.16
CA ARG A 146 14.45 15.00 3.95
C ARG A 146 13.88 16.39 4.25
N VAL A 147 13.03 16.52 5.26
CA VAL A 147 12.50 17.82 5.72
C VAL A 147 13.62 18.68 6.31
N SER A 148 14.55 18.07 7.06
CA SER A 148 15.68 18.78 7.69
C SER A 148 16.66 19.43 6.70
N GLN A 149 16.73 18.91 5.46
CA GLN A 149 17.54 19.48 4.39
C GLN A 149 17.01 20.82 3.87
N GLY A 150 15.79 21.18 4.24
CA GLY A 150 15.13 22.42 3.84
C GLY A 150 14.46 22.36 2.45
N GLY A 151 13.76 23.44 2.09
CA GLY A 151 13.05 23.55 0.81
C GLY A 151 11.66 22.90 0.82
N VAL A 152 11.26 22.21 1.89
CA VAL A 152 9.91 21.67 2.06
C VAL A 152 9.04 22.70 2.78
N GLU A 153 7.94 23.10 2.16
CA GLU A 153 6.97 24.05 2.71
C GLU A 153 5.71 23.35 3.25
N GLU A 154 5.35 22.19 2.66
CA GLU A 154 4.16 21.45 3.08
C GLU A 154 4.41 19.95 3.09
N VAL A 155 3.99 19.28 4.18
CA VAL A 155 3.87 17.83 4.28
C VAL A 155 2.39 17.47 4.38
N ILE A 156 1.90 16.70 3.40
CA ILE A 156 0.50 16.30 3.27
C ILE A 156 0.39 14.84 3.71
N PHE A 157 -0.34 14.57 4.78
CA PHE A 157 -0.60 13.20 5.22
C PHE A 157 -1.76 12.59 4.43
N ALA A 158 -1.45 11.56 3.65
CA ALA A 158 -2.41 10.77 2.88
C ALA A 158 -2.44 9.31 3.38
N LEU A 159 -2.45 9.13 4.71
CA LEU A 159 -2.56 7.83 5.35
C LEU A 159 -4.02 7.44 5.55
N SER A 160 -4.27 6.14 5.77
CA SER A 160 -5.60 5.61 6.03
C SER A 160 -6.30 6.31 7.21
N SER A 161 -7.63 6.38 7.14
CA SER A 161 -8.44 6.97 8.21
C SER A 161 -8.72 5.96 9.34
N THR A 162 -7.77 5.08 9.63
CA THR A 162 -7.78 4.12 10.73
C THR A 162 -7.13 4.68 11.99
N MET A 163 -7.23 3.97 13.12
CA MET A 163 -6.54 4.34 14.36
C MET A 163 -5.02 4.32 14.19
N GLU A 164 -4.51 3.35 13.45
CA GLU A 164 -3.09 3.18 13.14
C GLU A 164 -2.59 4.33 12.26
N GLY A 165 -3.35 4.70 11.22
CA GLY A 165 -3.03 5.84 10.35
C GLY A 165 -3.03 7.16 11.14
N ASP A 166 -4.02 7.39 12.02
CA ASP A 166 -4.06 8.57 12.88
C ASP A 166 -2.92 8.60 13.90
N ALA A 167 -2.57 7.45 14.49
CA ALA A 167 -1.42 7.33 15.40
C ALA A 167 -0.10 7.61 14.68
N THR A 168 0.03 7.13 13.44
CA THR A 168 1.21 7.38 12.60
C THR A 168 1.32 8.86 12.23
N ASN A 169 0.22 9.49 11.81
CA ASN A 169 0.16 10.93 11.55
C ASN A 169 0.60 11.74 12.78
N PHE A 170 0.09 11.38 13.95
CA PHE A 170 0.44 12.04 15.21
C PHE A 170 1.95 11.87 15.53
N TYR A 171 2.48 10.65 15.38
CA TYR A 171 3.89 10.37 15.63
C TYR A 171 4.80 11.20 14.71
N ILE A 172 4.52 11.22 13.41
CA ILE A 172 5.30 11.99 12.42
C ILE A 172 5.18 13.48 12.69
N SER A 173 3.97 14.00 12.94
CA SER A 173 3.77 15.42 13.23
C SER A 173 4.55 15.87 14.45
N ARG A 174 4.65 15.05 15.51
CA ARG A 174 5.49 15.32 16.69
C ARG A 174 6.97 15.44 16.34
N LYS A 175 7.48 14.60 15.45
CA LYS A 175 8.88 14.69 14.98
C LYS A 175 9.12 15.94 14.16
N LEU A 176 8.16 16.33 13.32
CA LEU A 176 8.27 17.50 12.43
C LEU A 176 8.03 18.85 13.15
N GLN A 177 7.60 18.86 14.41
CA GLN A 177 7.45 20.11 15.22
C GLN A 177 8.74 20.94 15.34
N ARG A 178 9.88 20.35 15.02
CA ARG A 178 11.18 21.08 15.00
C ARG A 178 11.29 22.08 13.85
N TRP A 179 10.41 21.96 12.84
CA TRP A 179 10.33 22.84 11.67
C TRP A 179 8.94 23.46 11.61
N PRO A 180 8.66 24.48 12.47
CA PRO A 180 7.33 25.09 12.58
C PRO A 180 6.91 25.87 11.32
N GLU A 181 7.86 26.18 10.43
CA GLU A 181 7.61 26.78 9.13
C GLU A 181 7.02 25.80 8.11
N VAL A 182 7.17 24.49 8.32
CA VAL A 182 6.61 23.47 7.45
C VAL A 182 5.15 23.24 7.81
N LYS A 183 4.28 23.52 6.87
CA LYS A 183 2.85 23.31 7.03
C LYS A 183 2.52 21.81 7.01
N LEU A 184 1.82 21.33 8.03
CA LEU A 184 1.34 19.95 8.09
C LEU A 184 -0.15 19.92 7.76
N THR A 185 -0.52 19.17 6.74
CA THR A 185 -1.92 19.00 6.30
C THR A 185 -2.27 17.53 6.17
N MET A 186 -3.54 17.22 6.03
CA MET A 186 -4.03 15.88 5.73
C MET A 186 -5.11 15.94 4.66
N LEU A 187 -5.34 14.83 3.98
CA LEU A 187 -6.44 14.73 3.02
C LEU A 187 -7.76 15.00 3.72
N ALA A 188 -8.63 15.74 3.03
CA ALA A 188 -9.97 16.03 3.53
C ALA A 188 -10.74 14.74 3.80
N ARG A 189 -11.33 14.63 4.98
CA ARG A 189 -12.19 13.51 5.38
C ARG A 189 -13.63 13.99 5.39
N GLY A 190 -14.48 13.33 4.63
CA GLY A 190 -15.88 13.72 4.51
C GLY A 190 -16.68 12.77 3.65
N MET A 191 -17.88 13.20 3.28
CA MET A 191 -18.78 12.43 2.41
C MET A 191 -18.20 12.27 1.00
N SER A 192 -18.39 11.11 0.41
CA SER A 192 -18.04 10.85 -0.97
C SER A 192 -18.92 11.63 -1.94
N ILE A 193 -18.42 11.88 -3.13
CA ILE A 193 -19.21 12.53 -4.19
C ILE A 193 -20.34 11.57 -4.60
N ASN A 194 -21.59 12.07 -4.65
CA ASN A 194 -22.83 11.35 -4.93
C ASN A 194 -23.34 10.44 -3.79
N ASP A 195 -22.76 10.51 -2.57
CA ASP A 195 -23.35 9.83 -1.43
C ASP A 195 -24.61 10.55 -0.94
N GLU A 196 -25.59 9.75 -0.52
CA GLU A 196 -26.79 10.26 0.15
C GLU A 196 -26.59 10.23 1.67
N LEU A 197 -27.05 11.28 2.38
CA LEU A 197 -26.88 11.43 3.84
C LEU A 197 -27.38 10.20 4.63
N GLN A 198 -28.48 9.60 4.17
CA GLN A 198 -29.12 8.48 4.85
C GLN A 198 -28.29 7.17 4.81
N TYR A 199 -27.32 7.05 3.89
CA TYR A 199 -26.46 5.87 3.76
C TYR A 199 -25.04 6.12 4.28
N THR A 200 -24.75 7.34 4.70
CA THR A 200 -23.43 7.70 5.27
C THR A 200 -23.38 7.26 6.74
N ASP A 201 -22.29 6.63 7.15
CA ASP A 201 -22.10 6.26 8.55
C ASP A 201 -21.98 7.49 9.47
N GLU A 202 -22.36 7.31 10.74
CA GLU A 202 -22.46 8.41 11.72
C GLU A 202 -21.12 9.13 11.94
N VAL A 203 -20.00 8.42 11.88
CA VAL A 203 -18.66 9.00 12.10
C VAL A 203 -18.28 9.90 10.94
N THR A 204 -18.47 9.41 9.71
CA THR A 204 -18.19 10.18 8.49
C THR A 204 -19.10 11.41 8.40
N LEU A 205 -20.39 11.26 8.68
CA LEU A 205 -21.32 12.38 8.68
C LEU A 205 -20.98 13.43 9.76
N GLY A 206 -20.67 12.97 10.97
CA GLY A 206 -20.22 13.84 12.06
C GLY A 206 -18.96 14.63 11.72
N ARG A 207 -17.93 13.96 11.15
CA ARG A 207 -16.71 14.63 10.68
C ARG A 207 -16.97 15.63 9.57
N SER A 208 -17.85 15.32 8.63
CA SER A 208 -18.23 16.22 7.53
C SER A 208 -18.90 17.49 8.05
N LEU A 209 -19.75 17.40 9.08
CA LEU A 209 -20.37 18.55 9.73
C LEU A 209 -19.35 19.43 10.47
N VAL A 210 -18.40 18.82 11.17
CA VAL A 210 -17.35 19.56 11.88
C VAL A 210 -16.43 20.27 10.90
N ASN A 211 -16.02 19.58 9.82
CA ASN A 211 -15.07 20.08 8.81
C ASN A 211 -15.76 20.77 7.62
N ARG A 212 -17.03 21.18 7.77
CA ARG A 212 -17.78 21.85 6.70
C ARG A 212 -17.04 23.07 6.16
N VAL A 213 -17.05 23.22 4.86
CA VAL A 213 -16.45 24.36 4.16
C VAL A 213 -17.50 25.39 3.77
N PRO A 214 -17.15 26.69 3.71
CA PRO A 214 -18.06 27.72 3.19
C PRO A 214 -18.42 27.43 1.73
N VAL A 215 -19.67 27.67 1.39
CA VAL A 215 -20.11 27.67 -0.02
C VAL A 215 -19.45 28.87 -0.70
N LYS A 216 -18.59 28.56 -1.70
CA LYS A 216 -18.00 29.61 -2.55
C LYS A 216 -18.91 29.82 -3.74
N ASP A 217 -19.25 31.09 -4.01
CA ASP A 217 -19.84 31.46 -5.29
C ASP A 217 -18.89 31.08 -6.41
N ARG A 218 -19.42 30.36 -7.40
CA ARG A 218 -18.65 29.90 -8.58
C ARG A 218 -18.44 31.02 -9.56
#